data_fc3b971141e0e6dfb38a6cc7bb7719d2
#
_entry.id   fc3b971141e0e6dfb38a6cc7bb7719d2
#
_cell.length_a   1.000
_cell.length_b   1.000
_cell.length_c   1.000
_cell.angle_alpha   90.00
_cell.angle_beta   90.00
_cell.angle_gamma   90.00
#
_symmetry.space_group_name_H-M   'P 1'
#
loop_
_entity.id
_entity.type
_entity.pdbx_description
1 polymer ?
#
loop_
_entity_poly.entity_id
_entity_poly.type
_entity_poly.pdbx_seq_one_letter_code
_entity_poly.pdbx_strand_id
1 'polypeptide(L)'
;LLSEAGDLTPAYFEVRKIIEENFGKLPELTVKNSPKKAYGTLELTERCSVFDAAKMLAKPVHSAAPQFMEDIGQYYGYTLYSTVVDGPRDEAEIKFDAVHDRAVVFIDGEYKGFYERTRDGEPVSFSLKKGENCRIDILCENMGRVNYGPKIMDRKGVKSVRFNLQYHFGWDMYPMPLDDISALEYKEQTGEVKTASFLRGYLDIDDEPCDTFLRLDGFTKGIVLVNGFNI
;
A
#
# COMPACT_ATOMS: atom_id res chain seq x y z
N LEU A 1 -6.24 1.06 -27.97
CA LEU A 1 -5.75 0.34 -29.16
C LEU A 1 -5.06 -0.95 -28.84
N LEU A 2 -4.22 -0.95 -27.78
CA LEU A 2 -3.62 -2.15 -27.22
C LEU A 2 -4.27 -2.49 -25.89
N SER A 3 -4.30 -3.77 -25.50
CA SER A 3 -4.66 -4.19 -24.16
C SER A 3 -3.53 -3.83 -23.19
N GLU A 4 -3.77 -4.02 -21.89
CA GLU A 4 -2.77 -3.85 -20.83
C GLU A 4 -1.57 -4.81 -21.02
N ALA A 5 -1.82 -6.02 -21.54
CA ALA A 5 -0.80 -7.00 -21.89
C ALA A 5 -0.11 -6.75 -23.25
N GLY A 6 -0.42 -5.64 -23.94
CA GLY A 6 0.13 -5.31 -25.23
C GLY A 6 -0.54 -5.99 -26.43
N ASP A 7 -1.62 -6.73 -26.22
CA ASP A 7 -2.35 -7.40 -27.29
C ASP A 7 -3.08 -6.42 -28.21
N LEU A 8 -3.17 -6.74 -29.47
CA LEU A 8 -3.93 -5.97 -30.44
C LEU A 8 -5.42 -6.13 -30.20
N THR A 9 -6.12 -5.00 -29.99
CA THR A 9 -7.58 -5.01 -29.77
C THR A 9 -8.36 -4.82 -31.05
N PRO A 10 -9.68 -5.12 -31.08
CA PRO A 10 -10.53 -4.80 -32.24
C PRO A 10 -10.40 -3.34 -32.69
N ALA A 11 -10.32 -2.40 -31.74
CA ALA A 11 -10.14 -0.98 -32.05
C ALA A 11 -8.82 -0.68 -32.80
N TYR A 12 -7.76 -1.45 -32.59
CA TYR A 12 -6.53 -1.33 -33.35
C TYR A 12 -6.76 -1.64 -34.84
N PHE A 13 -7.48 -2.73 -35.12
CA PHE A 13 -7.75 -3.14 -36.50
C PHE A 13 -8.70 -2.18 -37.23
N GLU A 14 -9.68 -1.60 -36.55
CA GLU A 14 -10.55 -0.58 -37.13
C GLU A 14 -9.75 0.69 -37.49
N VAL A 15 -8.89 1.17 -36.57
CA VAL A 15 -8.03 2.33 -36.86
C VAL A 15 -7.06 2.04 -38.00
N ARG A 16 -6.45 0.84 -38.02
CA ARG A 16 -5.57 0.40 -39.10
C ARG A 16 -6.29 0.44 -40.46
N LYS A 17 -7.51 -0.09 -40.52
CA LYS A 17 -8.35 -0.10 -41.74
C LYS A 17 -8.62 1.32 -42.23
N ILE A 18 -9.01 2.24 -41.34
CA ILE A 18 -9.24 3.64 -41.70
C ILE A 18 -7.97 4.28 -42.28
N ILE A 19 -6.81 4.01 -41.70
CA ILE A 19 -5.55 4.52 -42.19
C ILE A 19 -5.23 3.95 -43.59
N GLU A 20 -5.41 2.66 -43.79
CA GLU A 20 -5.17 2.02 -45.10
C GLU A 20 -6.10 2.55 -46.20
N GLU A 21 -7.37 2.81 -45.87
CA GLU A 21 -8.36 3.39 -46.81
C GLU A 21 -8.00 4.83 -47.23
N ASN A 22 -7.38 5.61 -46.38
CA ASN A 22 -7.11 7.06 -46.65
C ASN A 22 -5.66 7.35 -47.05
N PHE A 23 -4.69 6.54 -46.63
CA PHE A 23 -3.27 6.82 -46.78
C PHE A 23 -2.49 5.73 -47.51
N GLY A 24 -3.17 4.64 -47.90
CA GLY A 24 -2.58 3.52 -48.59
C GLY A 24 -2.15 2.38 -47.66
N LYS A 25 -1.73 1.25 -48.29
CA LYS A 25 -1.45 0.00 -47.57
C LYS A 25 -0.31 0.17 -46.56
N LEU A 26 -0.58 -0.23 -45.33
CA LEU A 26 0.40 -0.28 -44.25
C LEU A 26 1.27 -1.55 -44.33
N PRO A 27 2.46 -1.54 -43.74
CA PRO A 27 3.29 -2.75 -43.63
C PRO A 27 2.54 -3.94 -43.03
N GLU A 28 2.93 -5.15 -43.43
CA GLU A 28 2.37 -6.37 -42.87
C GLU A 28 2.60 -6.42 -41.36
N LEU A 29 1.58 -6.88 -40.65
CA LEU A 29 1.61 -6.99 -39.20
C LEU A 29 2.31 -8.28 -38.80
N THR A 30 3.49 -8.18 -38.20
CA THR A 30 4.29 -9.32 -37.74
C THR A 30 4.10 -9.67 -36.27
N VAL A 31 3.46 -8.76 -35.51
CA VAL A 31 3.21 -8.94 -34.07
C VAL A 31 2.07 -9.90 -33.85
N LYS A 32 2.24 -10.83 -32.91
CA LYS A 32 1.22 -11.77 -32.44
C LYS A 32 0.95 -11.51 -30.97
N ASN A 33 -0.29 -11.76 -30.57
CA ASN A 33 -0.65 -11.72 -29.14
C ASN A 33 0.08 -12.83 -28.38
N SER A 34 0.50 -12.55 -27.17
CA SER A 34 1.14 -13.54 -26.30
C SER A 34 0.15 -14.65 -25.91
N PRO A 35 0.59 -15.90 -25.81
CA PRO A 35 -0.23 -16.97 -25.28
C PRO A 35 -0.59 -16.68 -23.81
N LYS A 36 -1.80 -17.06 -23.42
CA LYS A 36 -2.32 -16.82 -22.06
C LYS A 36 -2.76 -18.14 -21.43
N LYS A 37 -2.48 -18.27 -20.13
CA LYS A 37 -2.81 -19.47 -19.35
C LYS A 37 -3.32 -19.12 -17.97
N ALA A 38 -4.29 -19.87 -17.49
CA ALA A 38 -4.72 -19.84 -16.10
C ALA A 38 -3.91 -20.88 -15.30
N TYR A 39 -3.26 -20.42 -14.21
CA TYR A 39 -2.47 -21.29 -13.33
C TYR A 39 -3.23 -21.74 -12.09
N GLY A 40 -4.52 -21.41 -11.99
CA GLY A 40 -5.38 -21.79 -10.86
C GLY A 40 -5.28 -20.83 -9.68
N THR A 41 -5.49 -21.36 -8.49
CA THR A 41 -5.49 -20.58 -7.24
C THR A 41 -4.21 -20.85 -6.48
N LEU A 42 -3.53 -19.76 -6.08
CA LEU A 42 -2.35 -19.80 -5.23
C LEU A 42 -2.75 -19.64 -3.77
N GLU A 43 -2.31 -20.55 -2.93
CA GLU A 43 -2.44 -20.43 -1.48
C GLU A 43 -1.28 -19.63 -0.88
N LEU A 44 -1.60 -18.65 -0.05
CA LEU A 44 -0.63 -17.84 0.68
C LEU A 44 -0.36 -18.49 2.03
N THR A 45 0.71 -19.26 2.12
CA THR A 45 1.03 -20.13 3.25
C THR A 45 1.92 -19.49 4.31
N GLU A 46 2.47 -18.31 4.01
CA GLU A 46 3.41 -17.63 4.88
C GLU A 46 3.02 -16.17 5.10
N ARG A 47 3.37 -15.65 6.28
CA ARG A 47 3.00 -14.30 6.71
C ARG A 47 4.13 -13.60 7.48
N CYS A 48 4.26 -12.28 7.24
CA CYS A 48 4.97 -11.33 8.10
C CYS A 48 4.04 -10.14 8.40
N SER A 49 3.85 -9.79 9.68
CA SER A 49 3.03 -8.61 10.02
C SER A 49 3.70 -7.32 9.54
N VAL A 50 2.92 -6.29 9.19
CA VAL A 50 3.48 -4.99 8.81
C VAL A 50 4.32 -4.37 9.93
N PHE A 51 3.99 -4.66 11.21
CA PHE A 51 4.71 -4.14 12.36
C PHE A 51 6.10 -4.78 12.54
N ASP A 52 6.22 -6.07 12.25
CA ASP A 52 7.50 -6.78 12.24
C ASP A 52 8.31 -6.37 11.00
N ALA A 53 7.65 -6.33 9.84
CA ALA A 53 8.25 -5.92 8.59
C ALA A 53 8.87 -4.51 8.70
N ALA A 54 8.18 -3.54 9.30
CA ALA A 54 8.70 -2.19 9.47
C ALA A 54 10.03 -2.17 10.23
N LYS A 55 10.17 -3.00 11.27
CA LYS A 55 11.40 -3.11 12.06
C LYS A 55 12.54 -3.84 11.34
N MET A 56 12.20 -4.75 10.42
CA MET A 56 13.18 -5.48 9.60
C MET A 56 13.68 -4.62 8.44
N LEU A 57 12.78 -3.84 7.82
CA LEU A 57 13.06 -3.08 6.60
C LEU A 57 13.65 -1.69 6.89
N ALA A 58 13.37 -1.10 8.05
CA ALA A 58 13.74 0.27 8.33
C ALA A 58 14.27 0.48 9.75
N LYS A 59 15.22 1.41 9.89
CA LYS A 59 15.55 2.00 11.18
C LYS A 59 14.55 3.13 11.46
N PRO A 60 13.99 3.22 12.68
CA PRO A 60 13.06 4.29 13.00
C PRO A 60 13.75 5.66 12.98
N VAL A 61 13.04 6.64 12.43
CA VAL A 61 13.34 8.05 12.60
C VAL A 61 12.52 8.56 13.78
N HIS A 62 13.19 8.95 14.85
CA HIS A 62 12.54 9.46 16.04
C HIS A 62 12.29 10.97 15.94
N SER A 63 11.09 11.43 16.26
CA SER A 63 10.74 12.85 16.25
C SER A 63 9.66 13.17 17.29
N ALA A 64 9.66 14.43 17.75
CA ALA A 64 8.59 14.91 18.63
C ALA A 64 7.21 14.85 17.96
N ALA A 65 7.09 15.20 16.69
CA ALA A 65 5.85 15.16 15.92
C ALA A 65 6.02 14.28 14.67
N PRO A 66 4.92 13.70 14.14
CA PRO A 66 4.97 13.03 12.86
C PRO A 66 5.52 13.96 11.78
N GLN A 67 6.43 13.44 10.95
CA GLN A 67 7.01 14.16 9.83
C GLN A 67 6.46 13.62 8.52
N PHE A 68 6.43 14.44 7.50
CA PHE A 68 6.09 13.99 6.17
C PHE A 68 7.17 13.03 5.64
N MET A 69 6.79 12.18 4.70
CA MET A 69 7.68 11.19 4.10
C MET A 69 8.94 11.85 3.49
N GLU A 70 8.79 13.01 2.86
CA GLU A 70 9.90 13.76 2.27
C GLU A 70 10.92 14.24 3.32
N ASP A 71 10.47 14.58 4.55
CA ASP A 71 11.36 15.02 5.63
C ASP A 71 12.24 13.88 6.16
N ILE A 72 11.79 12.64 6.00
CA ILE A 72 12.53 11.43 6.38
C ILE A 72 13.18 10.73 5.19
N GLY A 73 13.26 11.41 4.03
CA GLY A 73 13.94 10.93 2.83
C GLY A 73 13.18 9.87 2.04
N GLN A 74 11.87 9.74 2.24
CA GLN A 74 11.02 8.79 1.53
C GLN A 74 10.11 9.50 0.55
N TYR A 75 10.01 8.97 -0.69
CA TYR A 75 9.26 9.62 -1.77
C TYR A 75 8.11 8.78 -2.33
N TYR A 76 7.99 7.50 -1.96
CA TYR A 76 6.94 6.55 -2.33
C TYR A 76 6.83 5.42 -1.29
N GLY A 77 5.85 4.54 -1.45
CA GLY A 77 5.61 3.40 -0.56
C GLY A 77 4.81 3.75 0.69
N TYR A 78 5.15 3.11 1.79
CA TYR A 78 4.44 3.22 3.06
C TYR A 78 5.35 3.75 4.16
N THR A 79 4.79 4.48 5.11
CA THR A 79 5.45 4.81 6.38
C THR A 79 4.59 4.33 7.54
N LEU A 80 5.17 3.56 8.45
CA LEU A 80 4.54 3.23 9.73
C LEU A 80 4.97 4.28 10.77
N TYR A 81 3.99 5.02 11.29
CA TYR A 81 4.16 5.92 12.42
C TYR A 81 3.71 5.19 13.67
N SER A 82 4.54 5.09 14.68
CA SER A 82 4.26 4.36 15.92
C SER A 82 4.51 5.22 17.15
N THR A 83 3.64 5.11 18.14
CA THR A 83 3.79 5.78 19.43
C THR A 83 3.15 4.95 20.54
N VAL A 84 3.53 5.23 21.79
CA VAL A 84 2.88 4.70 22.98
C VAL A 84 2.15 5.84 23.68
N VAL A 85 0.93 5.58 24.08
CA VAL A 85 0.06 6.56 24.74
C VAL A 85 -0.28 6.08 26.14
N ASP A 86 -0.01 6.92 27.13
CA ASP A 86 -0.35 6.64 28.53
C ASP A 86 -1.71 7.21 28.92
N GLY A 87 -2.42 6.47 29.77
CA GLY A 87 -3.66 6.89 30.40
C GLY A 87 -3.45 7.76 31.65
N PRO A 88 -4.53 8.38 32.17
CA PRO A 88 -5.91 8.14 31.74
C PRO A 88 -6.28 8.92 30.47
N ARG A 89 -7.15 8.33 29.64
CA ARG A 89 -7.79 8.95 28.50
C ARG A 89 -9.28 8.55 28.50
N ASP A 90 -10.15 9.50 28.29
CA ASP A 90 -11.60 9.27 28.21
C ASP A 90 -12.09 9.67 26.83
N GLU A 91 -12.60 8.69 26.08
CA GLU A 91 -13.08 8.85 24.69
C GLU A 91 -12.16 9.73 23.82
N ALA A 92 -10.87 9.41 23.80
CA ALA A 92 -9.89 10.16 23.02
C ALA A 92 -10.03 9.85 21.53
N GLU A 93 -10.59 10.78 20.77
CA GLU A 93 -10.72 10.68 19.31
C GLU A 93 -9.40 11.04 18.62
N ILE A 94 -8.96 10.19 17.71
CA ILE A 94 -7.75 10.41 16.91
C ILE A 94 -8.08 11.35 15.75
N LYS A 95 -7.38 12.48 15.68
CA LYS A 95 -7.52 13.50 14.65
C LYS A 95 -6.19 13.84 14.01
N PHE A 96 -6.23 14.13 12.72
CA PHE A 96 -5.08 14.54 11.93
C PHE A 96 -5.26 15.97 11.43
N ASP A 97 -4.18 16.75 11.34
CA ASP A 97 -4.22 18.01 10.61
C ASP A 97 -4.19 17.78 9.10
N ALA A 98 -3.51 16.73 8.65
CA ALA A 98 -3.57 16.25 7.27
C ALA A 98 -3.17 14.78 7.16
N VAL A 99 -3.80 14.08 6.22
CA VAL A 99 -3.44 12.72 5.76
C VAL A 99 -3.26 12.76 4.25
N HIS A 100 -2.07 12.40 3.79
CA HIS A 100 -1.70 12.38 2.38
C HIS A 100 -0.94 11.06 2.04
N ASP A 101 -1.65 10.00 1.53
CA ASP A 101 -3.02 10.07 1.03
C ASP A 101 -4.00 9.23 1.85
N ARG A 102 -3.54 8.07 2.43
CA ARG A 102 -4.36 7.16 3.22
C ARG A 102 -3.59 6.72 4.46
N ALA A 103 -4.23 6.80 5.61
CA ALA A 103 -3.71 6.32 6.89
C ALA A 103 -4.64 5.26 7.48
N VAL A 104 -4.12 4.11 7.82
CA VAL A 104 -4.83 3.04 8.51
C VAL A 104 -4.36 3.03 9.96
N VAL A 105 -5.29 3.05 10.90
CA VAL A 105 -5.02 3.13 12.33
C VAL A 105 -5.18 1.77 12.99
N PHE A 106 -4.17 1.41 13.78
CA PHE A 106 -4.18 0.23 14.63
C PHE A 106 -3.95 0.63 16.09
N ILE A 107 -4.61 -0.03 17.01
CA ILE A 107 -4.37 0.09 18.46
C ILE A 107 -4.03 -1.31 18.97
N ASP A 108 -2.83 -1.45 19.56
CA ASP A 108 -2.26 -2.72 20.01
C ASP A 108 -2.27 -3.83 18.91
N GLY A 109 -2.05 -3.40 17.66
CA GLY A 109 -2.02 -4.26 16.47
C GLY A 109 -3.39 -4.61 15.89
N GLU A 110 -4.49 -4.17 16.50
CA GLU A 110 -5.84 -4.35 15.97
C GLU A 110 -6.25 -3.19 15.06
N TYR A 111 -6.82 -3.51 13.90
CA TYR A 111 -7.41 -2.52 13.00
C TYR A 111 -8.57 -1.77 13.68
N LYS A 112 -8.55 -0.45 13.62
CA LYS A 112 -9.59 0.42 14.20
C LYS A 112 -10.31 1.30 13.18
N GLY A 113 -9.67 1.64 12.05
CA GLY A 113 -10.27 2.48 11.03
C GLY A 113 -9.24 3.05 10.07
N PHE A 114 -9.69 3.92 9.18
CA PHE A 114 -8.82 4.60 8.22
C PHE A 114 -9.25 6.04 7.99
N TYR A 115 -8.32 6.84 7.50
CA TYR A 115 -8.50 8.21 7.05
C TYR A 115 -7.92 8.36 5.66
N GLU A 116 -8.62 9.06 4.78
CA GLU A 116 -8.17 9.33 3.40
C GLU A 116 -8.31 10.82 3.09
N ARG A 117 -7.51 11.31 2.17
CA ARG A 117 -7.57 12.70 1.69
C ARG A 117 -8.96 13.15 1.24
N THR A 118 -9.72 12.26 0.64
CA THR A 118 -11.01 12.54 -0.02
C THR A 118 -12.21 11.93 0.70
N ARG A 119 -11.96 11.02 1.63
CA ARG A 119 -13.00 10.28 2.34
C ARG A 119 -12.45 9.78 3.66
N ASP A 120 -12.97 10.30 4.74
CA ASP A 120 -12.68 9.76 6.06
C ASP A 120 -13.51 8.49 6.32
N GLY A 121 -12.94 7.56 7.07
CA GLY A 121 -13.67 6.46 7.68
C GLY A 121 -14.47 6.93 8.90
N GLU A 122 -14.99 5.97 9.65
CA GLU A 122 -15.58 6.27 10.96
C GLU A 122 -14.48 6.79 11.90
N PRO A 123 -14.81 7.80 12.76
CA PRO A 123 -13.88 8.32 13.74
C PRO A 123 -13.31 7.21 14.64
N VAL A 124 -12.00 7.19 14.83
CA VAL A 124 -11.35 6.24 15.73
C VAL A 124 -11.17 6.86 17.10
N SER A 125 -11.76 6.24 18.11
CA SER A 125 -11.63 6.66 19.51
C SER A 125 -11.13 5.52 20.39
N PHE A 126 -10.52 5.86 21.52
CA PHE A 126 -10.04 4.91 22.52
C PHE A 126 -10.13 5.49 23.93
N SER A 127 -10.15 4.60 24.92
CA SER A 127 -10.12 4.98 26.33
C SER A 127 -9.06 4.17 27.07
N LEU A 128 -8.36 4.81 28.01
CA LEU A 128 -7.36 4.20 28.87
C LEU A 128 -7.60 4.64 30.32
N LYS A 129 -7.53 3.71 31.25
CA LYS A 129 -7.56 4.02 32.69
C LYS A 129 -6.19 4.51 33.15
N LYS A 130 -6.12 5.05 34.35
CA LYS A 130 -4.87 5.44 34.98
C LYS A 130 -3.92 4.24 35.14
N GLY A 131 -2.70 4.35 34.61
CA GLY A 131 -1.69 3.29 34.63
C GLY A 131 -1.76 2.29 33.48
N GLU A 132 -2.76 2.40 32.60
CA GLU A 132 -2.80 1.67 31.34
C GLU A 132 -2.05 2.45 30.25
N ASN A 133 -1.57 1.76 29.25
CA ASN A 133 -1.05 2.33 28.00
C ASN A 133 -1.49 1.49 26.81
N CYS A 134 -1.42 2.07 25.62
CA CYS A 134 -1.59 1.36 24.37
C CYS A 134 -0.57 1.82 23.34
N ARG A 135 -0.28 0.98 22.36
CA ARG A 135 0.49 1.37 21.18
C ARG A 135 -0.48 1.78 20.07
N ILE A 136 -0.25 2.94 19.52
CA ILE A 136 -0.95 3.41 18.33
C ILE A 136 0.01 3.37 17.15
N ASP A 137 -0.38 2.61 16.13
CA ASP A 137 0.34 2.48 14.86
C ASP A 137 -0.52 3.06 13.73
N ILE A 138 0.08 3.90 12.89
CA ILE A 138 -0.58 4.53 11.75
C ILE A 138 0.21 4.16 10.49
N LEU A 139 -0.35 3.29 9.66
CA LEU A 139 0.24 2.93 8.38
C LEU A 139 -0.25 3.90 7.31
N CYS A 140 0.64 4.80 6.89
CA CYS A 140 0.33 5.78 5.86
C CYS A 140 0.86 5.35 4.49
N GLU A 141 0.01 5.44 3.48
CA GLU A 141 0.30 5.13 2.10
C GLU A 141 0.45 6.40 1.26
N ASN A 142 1.49 6.44 0.45
CA ASN A 142 1.64 7.39 -0.64
C ASN A 142 1.00 6.79 -1.90
N MET A 143 -0.16 7.32 -2.29
CA MET A 143 -0.94 6.85 -3.45
C MET A 143 -0.51 7.53 -4.77
N GLY A 144 0.71 8.04 -4.83
CA GLY A 144 1.26 8.72 -5.99
C GLY A 144 1.20 10.25 -5.90
N ARG A 145 1.87 10.90 -6.83
CA ARG A 145 2.02 12.37 -6.85
C ARG A 145 0.97 13.00 -7.76
N VAL A 146 0.42 14.12 -7.32
CA VAL A 146 -0.46 14.93 -8.15
C VAL A 146 0.37 15.55 -9.26
N ASN A 147 -0.04 15.39 -10.52
CA ASN A 147 0.69 15.88 -11.70
C ASN A 147 0.20 17.24 -12.22
N TYR A 148 -0.91 17.75 -11.68
CA TYR A 148 -1.50 19.03 -12.13
C TYR A 148 -2.30 19.70 -11.01
N GLY A 149 -2.28 21.05 -11.01
CA GLY A 149 -3.09 21.88 -10.11
C GLY A 149 -2.38 22.29 -8.82
N PRO A 150 -3.10 22.95 -7.88
CA PRO A 150 -2.50 23.55 -6.67
C PRO A 150 -1.90 22.54 -5.70
N LYS A 151 -2.26 21.25 -5.82
CA LYS A 151 -1.76 20.18 -4.96
C LYS A 151 -0.49 19.49 -5.49
N ILE A 152 0.12 19.99 -6.57
CA ILE A 152 1.35 19.40 -7.14
C ILE A 152 2.53 19.38 -6.14
N MET A 153 2.53 20.32 -5.19
CA MET A 153 3.55 20.44 -4.14
C MET A 153 3.14 19.75 -2.84
N ASP A 154 2.06 18.97 -2.82
CA ASP A 154 1.62 18.26 -1.62
C ASP A 154 2.69 17.30 -1.14
N ARG A 155 2.95 17.37 0.15
CA ARG A 155 3.83 16.45 0.87
C ARG A 155 3.05 15.23 1.31
N LYS A 156 3.70 14.08 1.36
CA LYS A 156 3.09 12.79 1.67
C LYS A 156 3.29 12.39 3.13
N GLY A 157 2.37 11.61 3.66
CA GLY A 157 2.42 11.16 5.04
C GLY A 157 1.35 11.79 5.93
N VAL A 158 1.62 11.77 7.23
CA VAL A 158 0.74 12.30 8.26
C VAL A 158 1.31 13.60 8.81
N LYS A 159 0.47 14.62 8.94
CA LYS A 159 0.81 15.84 9.66
C LYS A 159 0.04 15.90 10.95
N SER A 160 0.76 15.99 12.06
CA SER A 160 0.23 16.15 13.41
C SER A 160 -0.84 15.12 13.77
N VAL A 161 -0.78 14.59 14.95
CA VAL A 161 -1.81 13.72 15.50
C VAL A 161 -2.30 14.36 16.80
N ARG A 162 -3.60 14.44 16.95
CA ARG A 162 -4.26 14.95 18.15
C ARG A 162 -5.18 13.90 18.74
N PHE A 163 -5.26 13.86 20.05
CA PHE A 163 -6.29 13.14 20.78
C PHE A 163 -7.27 14.20 21.29
N ASN A 164 -8.46 14.26 20.68
CA ASN A 164 -9.39 15.37 20.81
C ASN A 164 -8.73 16.71 20.39
N LEU A 165 -8.39 17.58 21.34
CA LEU A 165 -7.75 18.88 21.11
C LEU A 165 -6.24 18.88 21.41
N GLN A 166 -5.69 17.83 22.01
CA GLN A 166 -4.30 17.79 22.45
C GLN A 166 -3.40 17.13 21.42
N TYR A 167 -2.37 17.82 20.97
CA TYR A 167 -1.31 17.22 20.16
C TYR A 167 -0.59 16.13 20.94
N HIS A 168 -0.31 15.02 20.27
CA HIS A 168 0.49 13.93 20.81
C HIS A 168 1.91 13.96 20.26
N PHE A 169 2.89 13.73 21.12
CA PHE A 169 4.31 13.81 20.82
C PHE A 169 5.02 12.50 21.12
N GLY A 170 6.21 12.32 20.49
CA GLY A 170 7.04 11.11 20.63
C GLY A 170 6.64 10.03 19.63
N TRP A 171 7.16 10.15 18.41
CA TRP A 171 6.83 9.26 17.30
C TRP A 171 8.08 8.59 16.76
N ASP A 172 7.98 7.29 16.50
CA ASP A 172 8.91 6.52 15.69
C ASP A 172 8.30 6.34 14.30
N MET A 173 9.03 6.71 13.26
CA MET A 173 8.61 6.59 11.88
C MET A 173 9.50 5.60 11.15
N TYR A 174 8.90 4.59 10.53
CA TYR A 174 9.58 3.54 9.78
C TYR A 174 9.31 3.72 8.29
N PRO A 175 10.24 4.32 7.52
CA PRO A 175 10.08 4.47 6.07
C PRO A 175 10.21 3.14 5.36
N MET A 176 9.20 2.76 4.58
CA MET A 176 9.14 1.51 3.82
C MET A 176 8.88 1.80 2.34
N PRO A 177 9.89 2.16 1.55
CA PRO A 177 9.76 2.32 0.11
C PRO A 177 9.44 0.99 -0.59
N LEU A 178 9.81 -0.14 0.00
CA LEU A 178 9.59 -1.51 -0.48
C LEU A 178 10.35 -1.86 -1.78
N ASP A 179 11.49 -1.21 -2.01
CA ASP A 179 12.39 -1.53 -3.13
C ASP A 179 13.08 -2.89 -2.94
N ASP A 180 13.37 -3.23 -1.70
CA ASP A 180 13.95 -4.50 -1.30
C ASP A 180 13.25 -5.01 -0.04
N ILE A 181 12.61 -6.16 -0.17
CA ILE A 181 11.92 -6.85 0.92
C ILE A 181 12.62 -8.16 1.33
N SER A 182 13.85 -8.38 0.89
CA SER A 182 14.58 -9.63 1.15
C SER A 182 14.87 -9.89 2.62
N ALA A 183 14.88 -8.83 3.45
CA ALA A 183 15.07 -8.94 4.89
C ALA A 183 13.82 -9.45 5.65
N LEU A 184 12.68 -9.62 4.98
CA LEU A 184 11.48 -10.08 5.66
C LEU A 184 11.59 -11.56 6.08
N GLU A 185 11.34 -11.79 7.35
CA GLU A 185 11.21 -13.13 7.92
C GLU A 185 9.73 -13.53 7.97
N TYR A 186 9.40 -14.60 7.27
CA TYR A 186 8.04 -15.11 7.20
C TYR A 186 7.84 -16.27 8.18
N LYS A 187 6.64 -16.35 8.72
CA LYS A 187 6.18 -17.48 9.55
C LYS A 187 5.02 -18.16 8.83
N GLU A 188 4.75 -19.40 9.18
CA GLU A 188 3.58 -20.12 8.69
C GLU A 188 2.29 -19.32 8.94
N GLN A 189 1.48 -19.18 7.89
CA GLN A 189 0.19 -18.51 7.98
C GLN A 189 -0.85 -19.47 8.57
N THR A 190 -1.32 -19.16 9.77
CA THR A 190 -2.37 -19.92 10.45
C THR A 190 -3.56 -19.00 10.76
N GLY A 191 -4.77 -19.46 10.44
CA GLY A 191 -6.00 -18.74 10.71
C GLY A 191 -6.22 -17.51 9.83
N GLU A 192 -7.11 -16.63 10.26
CA GLU A 192 -7.51 -15.43 9.53
C GLU A 192 -6.49 -14.28 9.65
N VAL A 193 -6.23 -13.59 8.56
CA VAL A 193 -5.37 -12.39 8.54
C VAL A 193 -6.21 -11.17 8.94
N LYS A 194 -6.04 -10.68 10.17
CA LYS A 194 -6.83 -9.56 10.74
C LYS A 194 -6.12 -8.21 10.73
N THR A 195 -4.87 -8.16 10.28
CA THR A 195 -4.07 -6.93 10.26
C THR A 195 -3.25 -6.84 8.98
N ALA A 196 -2.77 -5.65 8.66
CA ALA A 196 -1.90 -5.45 7.51
C ALA A 196 -0.66 -6.37 7.58
N SER A 197 -0.41 -7.09 6.51
CA SER A 197 0.61 -8.14 6.48
C SER A 197 1.17 -8.34 5.09
N PHE A 198 2.41 -8.75 5.02
CA PHE A 198 3.00 -9.36 3.85
C PHE A 198 2.62 -10.85 3.87
N LEU A 199 2.06 -11.31 2.76
CA LEU A 199 1.69 -12.72 2.56
C LEU A 199 2.54 -13.26 1.43
N ARG A 200 2.97 -14.53 1.54
CA ARG A 200 3.80 -15.19 0.53
C ARG A 200 3.26 -16.58 0.22
N GLY A 201 3.29 -16.92 -1.03
CA GLY A 201 3.00 -18.25 -1.55
C GLY A 201 3.89 -18.55 -2.73
N TYR A 202 3.90 -19.80 -3.18
CA TYR A 202 4.75 -20.29 -4.26
C TYR A 202 3.89 -20.93 -5.33
N LEU A 203 4.22 -20.61 -6.57
CA LEU A 203 3.60 -21.18 -7.76
C LEU A 203 4.68 -21.86 -8.61
N ASP A 204 4.56 -23.17 -8.75
CA ASP A 204 5.44 -23.95 -9.62
C ASP A 204 4.86 -23.97 -11.03
N ILE A 205 5.71 -23.68 -12.03
CA ILE A 205 5.35 -23.69 -13.45
C ILE A 205 6.24 -24.73 -14.14
N ASP A 206 5.64 -25.85 -14.52
CA ASP A 206 6.35 -27.00 -15.11
C ASP A 206 6.48 -26.94 -16.63
N ASP A 207 5.79 -26.00 -17.28
CA ASP A 207 5.78 -25.85 -18.75
C ASP A 207 6.19 -24.43 -19.17
N GLU A 208 6.14 -24.16 -20.49
CA GLU A 208 6.47 -22.83 -21.03
C GLU A 208 5.60 -21.76 -20.40
N PRO A 209 6.18 -20.73 -19.76
CA PRO A 209 5.44 -19.65 -19.15
C PRO A 209 4.58 -18.87 -20.14
N CYS A 210 3.35 -18.57 -19.74
CA CYS A 210 2.41 -17.75 -20.51
C CYS A 210 1.98 -16.54 -19.69
N ASP A 211 1.48 -15.52 -20.39
CA ASP A 211 0.85 -14.38 -19.72
C ASP A 211 -0.33 -14.84 -18.86
N THR A 212 -0.46 -14.26 -17.70
CA THR A 212 -1.58 -14.50 -16.79
C THR A 212 -1.99 -13.22 -16.09
N PHE A 213 -3.18 -13.23 -15.49
CA PHE A 213 -3.73 -12.07 -14.79
C PHE A 213 -4.00 -12.44 -13.33
N LEU A 214 -3.50 -11.61 -12.45
CA LEU A 214 -3.69 -11.79 -11.03
C LEU A 214 -5.11 -11.34 -10.60
N ARG A 215 -5.76 -12.14 -9.77
CA ARG A 215 -6.98 -11.76 -9.05
C ARG A 215 -6.72 -11.77 -7.56
N LEU A 216 -7.11 -10.70 -6.88
CA LEU A 216 -6.89 -10.49 -5.45
C LEU A 216 -8.23 -10.40 -4.71
N ASP A 217 -9.05 -11.43 -4.85
CA ASP A 217 -10.36 -11.48 -4.19
C ASP A 217 -10.17 -11.49 -2.67
N GLY A 218 -10.84 -10.59 -1.95
CA GLY A 218 -10.73 -10.43 -0.50
C GLY A 218 -9.65 -9.47 -0.01
N PHE A 219 -8.76 -8.98 -0.89
CA PHE A 219 -7.83 -7.91 -0.56
C PHE A 219 -8.48 -6.53 -0.78
N THR A 220 -8.21 -5.62 0.12
CA THR A 220 -8.71 -4.24 0.00
C THR A 220 -7.73 -3.37 -0.78
N LYS A 221 -6.45 -3.42 -0.41
CA LYS A 221 -5.40 -2.59 -0.97
C LYS A 221 -4.01 -3.16 -0.64
N GLY A 222 -3.03 -2.86 -1.47
CA GLY A 222 -1.65 -3.30 -1.26
C GLY A 222 -0.82 -3.22 -2.52
N ILE A 223 0.30 -3.89 -2.49
CA ILE A 223 1.20 -4.12 -3.62
C ILE A 223 1.39 -5.62 -3.83
N VAL A 224 1.80 -6.00 -5.02
CA VAL A 224 2.15 -7.38 -5.34
C VAL A 224 3.58 -7.44 -5.87
N LEU A 225 4.36 -8.37 -5.35
CA LEU A 225 5.69 -8.65 -5.87
C LEU A 225 5.73 -10.09 -6.38
N VAL A 226 6.25 -10.26 -7.58
CA VAL A 226 6.53 -11.57 -8.19
C VAL A 226 8.02 -11.73 -8.31
N ASN A 227 8.60 -12.68 -7.59
CA ASN A 227 10.06 -12.91 -7.53
C ASN A 227 10.87 -11.63 -7.23
N GLY A 228 10.35 -10.77 -6.33
CA GLY A 228 10.97 -9.49 -5.96
C GLY A 228 10.64 -8.32 -6.90
N PHE A 229 9.95 -8.56 -7.99
CA PHE A 229 9.52 -7.51 -8.92
C PHE A 229 8.11 -7.01 -8.54
N ASN A 230 7.96 -5.71 -8.37
CA ASN A 230 6.67 -5.06 -8.09
C ASN A 230 5.89 -4.88 -9.40
N ILE A 231 4.68 -5.46 -9.47
CA ILE A 231 3.80 -5.46 -10.64
C ILE A 231 2.61 -4.53 -10.48
#